data_3f1fd6c6aa42489f7d156abe2ea78a7e
#
_entry.id   3f1fd6c6aa42489f7d156abe2ea78a7e
#
_cell.length_a   1.000
_cell.length_b   1.000
_cell.length_c   1.000
_cell.angle_alpha   90.00
_cell.angle_beta   90.00
_cell.angle_gamma   90.00
#
_symmetry.space_group_name_H-M   'P 1'
#
loop_
_entity.id
_entity.type
_entity.pdbx_description
1 polymer ?
#
loop_
_entity_poly.entity_id
_entity_poly.type
_entity_poly.pdbx_seq_one_letter_code
_entity_poly.pdbx_strand_id
1 'polypeptide(L)'
;RDLRMSRGLGDVYKRQELPWGEIGVDVVLECTGFYTSKAKAQAHIDAGAKHVVISAPAGNDLPTIVYNVNHESLTNEDTIISAASCTTNCLAPMAKALNDNFPIQSGIMCTIHAYTGDQMTLDGPQRKGDLRRSRAAAVNIVPNSTGAAKAIGLVIPELNGKLIGSAQRVPTPTGSTTILTAVVKGNPTKEAINDAMKAASNESFGYNTDEIVSSDIVGMRYGSLFDATQTMVLPINDELSEVQVVSWYDNENSYTSQMVRTIKHFGKLLNA
;
A
#
# COMPACT_ATOMS: atom_id res chain seq x y z
N ARG A 1 -19.72 -17.39 -30.19
CA ARG A 1 -19.94 -16.93 -28.82
C ARG A 1 -18.57 -16.86 -28.14
N ASP A 2 -18.05 -15.65 -27.89
CA ASP A 2 -16.73 -15.51 -27.28
C ASP A 2 -16.83 -15.85 -25.78
N LEU A 3 -16.30 -17.03 -25.41
CA LEU A 3 -16.29 -17.55 -24.05
C LEU A 3 -15.35 -16.78 -23.11
N ARG A 4 -14.58 -15.79 -23.64
CA ARG A 4 -13.65 -14.97 -22.89
C ARG A 4 -14.30 -13.70 -22.31
N MET A 5 -15.57 -13.46 -22.57
CA MET A 5 -16.31 -12.32 -22.08
C MET A 5 -17.14 -12.71 -20.86
N SER A 6 -16.74 -12.26 -19.69
CA SER A 6 -17.55 -12.31 -18.49
C SER A 6 -18.75 -11.39 -18.65
N ARG A 7 -19.97 -11.93 -18.51
CA ARG A 7 -21.17 -11.10 -18.47
C ARG A 7 -21.11 -10.22 -17.21
N GLY A 8 -20.98 -8.93 -17.39
CA GLY A 8 -21.02 -7.94 -16.30
C GLY A 8 -19.74 -7.13 -16.08
N LEU A 9 -18.59 -7.57 -16.57
CA LEU A 9 -17.34 -6.76 -16.55
C LEU A 9 -16.83 -6.47 -17.97
N GLY A 10 -17.61 -6.84 -18.97
CA GLY A 10 -17.12 -7.06 -20.33
C GLY A 10 -16.89 -5.82 -21.16
N ASP A 11 -17.38 -4.66 -20.80
CA ASP A 11 -17.23 -3.48 -21.66
C ASP A 11 -16.57 -2.33 -20.93
N VAL A 12 -15.24 -2.41 -20.84
CA VAL A 12 -14.35 -1.29 -20.49
C VAL A 12 -14.60 -0.06 -21.41
N TYR A 13 -15.23 -0.26 -22.55
CA TYR A 13 -15.46 0.78 -23.57
C TYR A 13 -16.73 1.62 -23.36
N LYS A 14 -17.63 1.17 -22.50
CA LYS A 14 -18.96 1.81 -22.34
C LYS A 14 -19.35 1.97 -20.86
N ARG A 15 -18.52 2.62 -20.08
CA ARG A 15 -18.73 2.86 -18.66
C ARG A 15 -19.96 3.67 -18.31
N GLN A 16 -20.35 4.59 -19.18
CA GLN A 16 -21.60 5.35 -19.04
C GLN A 16 -22.84 4.45 -19.20
N GLU A 17 -22.67 3.22 -19.70
CA GLU A 17 -23.70 2.20 -19.80
C GLU A 17 -23.67 1.19 -18.65
N LEU A 18 -22.78 1.35 -17.65
CA LEU A 18 -22.80 0.52 -16.45
C LEU A 18 -24.06 0.82 -15.63
N PRO A 19 -24.82 -0.19 -15.19
CA PRO A 19 -26.14 0.02 -14.60
C PRO A 19 -26.08 0.31 -13.10
N TRP A 20 -25.08 1.06 -12.62
CA TRP A 20 -24.89 1.28 -11.19
C TRP A 20 -26.11 1.93 -10.54
N GLY A 21 -26.72 2.91 -11.22
CA GLY A 21 -27.94 3.56 -10.74
C GLY A 21 -29.15 2.62 -10.73
N GLU A 22 -29.30 1.76 -11.75
CA GLU A 22 -30.43 0.83 -11.86
C GLU A 22 -30.40 -0.25 -10.78
N ILE A 23 -29.22 -0.75 -10.43
CA ILE A 23 -29.05 -1.80 -9.41
C ILE A 23 -28.77 -1.25 -8.01
N GLY A 24 -28.76 0.09 -7.86
CA GLY A 24 -28.64 0.75 -6.57
C GLY A 24 -27.28 0.55 -5.88
N VAL A 25 -26.16 0.67 -6.63
CA VAL A 25 -24.81 0.46 -6.09
C VAL A 25 -24.39 1.63 -5.20
N ASP A 26 -24.09 1.37 -3.94
CA ASP A 26 -23.56 2.37 -3.01
C ASP A 26 -22.08 2.63 -3.23
N VAL A 27 -21.27 1.57 -3.37
CA VAL A 27 -19.82 1.69 -3.52
C VAL A 27 -19.33 0.81 -4.67
N VAL A 28 -18.62 1.39 -5.62
CA VAL A 28 -17.88 0.66 -6.66
C VAL A 28 -16.43 0.47 -6.22
N LEU A 29 -15.93 -0.75 -6.29
CA LEU A 29 -14.52 -1.06 -6.16
C LEU A 29 -13.87 -1.10 -7.53
N GLU A 30 -13.01 -0.10 -7.82
CA GLU A 30 -12.28 0.01 -9.09
C GLU A 30 -10.96 -0.78 -9.02
N CYS A 31 -10.93 -1.96 -9.62
CA CYS A 31 -9.78 -2.87 -9.63
C CYS A 31 -9.19 -3.11 -11.02
N THR A 32 -9.66 -2.39 -12.06
CA THR A 32 -9.22 -2.63 -13.44
C THR A 32 -7.82 -2.11 -13.74
N GLY A 33 -7.34 -1.16 -12.93
CA GLY A 33 -6.08 -0.46 -13.15
C GLY A 33 -6.13 0.61 -14.26
N PHE A 34 -7.30 0.85 -14.87
CA PHE A 34 -7.48 1.86 -15.93
C PHE A 34 -7.98 3.20 -15.39
N TYR A 35 -8.72 3.19 -14.30
CA TYR A 35 -9.42 4.35 -13.74
C TYR A 35 -8.75 4.86 -12.46
N THR A 36 -7.43 4.96 -12.49
CA THR A 36 -6.56 5.32 -11.38
C THR A 36 -6.36 6.83 -11.25
N SER A 37 -7.42 7.62 -11.42
CA SER A 37 -7.44 9.05 -11.10
C SER A 37 -8.88 9.50 -10.85
N LYS A 38 -9.06 10.60 -10.11
CA LYS A 38 -10.39 11.17 -9.81
C LYS A 38 -11.20 11.39 -11.07
N ALA A 39 -10.61 12.07 -12.07
CA ALA A 39 -11.27 12.37 -13.34
C ALA A 39 -11.74 11.13 -14.11
N LYS A 40 -10.95 10.04 -14.08
CA LYS A 40 -11.35 8.80 -14.74
C LYS A 40 -12.40 8.04 -13.93
N ALA A 41 -12.24 7.95 -12.63
CA ALA A 41 -13.19 7.25 -11.74
C ALA A 41 -14.55 7.94 -11.66
N GLN A 42 -14.63 9.24 -12.00
CA GLN A 42 -15.86 9.99 -12.09
C GLN A 42 -16.89 9.30 -12.99
N ALA A 43 -16.46 8.56 -14.01
CA ALA A 43 -17.37 7.83 -14.88
C ALA A 43 -18.23 6.77 -14.17
N HIS A 44 -17.79 6.24 -13.01
CA HIS A 44 -18.62 5.34 -12.20
C HIS A 44 -19.70 6.12 -11.44
N ILE A 45 -19.38 7.33 -10.98
CA ILE A 45 -20.35 8.25 -10.36
C ILE A 45 -21.40 8.67 -11.41
N ASP A 46 -20.95 9.05 -12.61
CA ASP A 46 -21.82 9.45 -13.73
C ASP A 46 -22.75 8.28 -14.16
N ALA A 47 -22.31 7.04 -13.97
CA ALA A 47 -23.13 5.84 -14.20
C ALA A 47 -24.07 5.48 -13.02
N GLY A 48 -24.11 6.31 -11.98
CA GLY A 48 -25.06 6.20 -10.87
C GLY A 48 -24.53 5.51 -9.61
N ALA A 49 -23.23 5.21 -9.51
CA ALA A 49 -22.63 4.81 -8.25
C ALA A 49 -22.57 6.00 -7.29
N LYS A 50 -22.80 5.78 -6.00
CA LYS A 50 -22.68 6.85 -5.00
C LYS A 50 -21.23 7.14 -4.64
N HIS A 51 -20.40 6.11 -4.55
CA HIS A 51 -18.99 6.22 -4.15
C HIS A 51 -18.11 5.26 -4.94
N VAL A 52 -16.81 5.59 -5.02
CA VAL A 52 -15.78 4.76 -5.68
C VAL A 52 -14.57 4.60 -4.77
N VAL A 53 -14.10 3.38 -4.58
CA VAL A 53 -12.82 3.07 -3.97
C VAL A 53 -11.87 2.54 -5.03
N ILE A 54 -10.78 3.28 -5.29
CA ILE A 54 -9.77 2.89 -6.28
C ILE A 54 -8.73 1.99 -5.60
N SER A 55 -8.56 0.77 -6.12
CA SER A 55 -7.60 -0.23 -5.66
C SER A 55 -6.18 0.03 -6.21
N ALA A 56 -5.74 1.28 -6.18
CA ALA A 56 -4.42 1.69 -6.64
C ALA A 56 -4.10 3.11 -6.17
N PRO A 57 -2.82 3.55 -6.18
CA PRO A 57 -2.48 4.97 -6.07
C PRO A 57 -3.15 5.78 -7.18
N ALA A 58 -3.81 6.89 -6.84
CA ALA A 58 -4.72 7.57 -7.77
C ALA A 58 -4.49 9.09 -7.91
N GLY A 59 -3.28 9.57 -7.64
CA GLY A 59 -2.93 11.00 -7.69
C GLY A 59 -3.06 11.70 -6.33
N ASN A 60 -3.04 13.03 -6.35
CA ASN A 60 -3.03 13.86 -5.15
C ASN A 60 -4.31 14.71 -5.01
N ASP A 61 -5.28 14.52 -5.92
CA ASP A 61 -6.53 15.28 -6.02
C ASP A 61 -7.73 14.57 -5.39
N LEU A 62 -7.45 13.48 -4.66
CA LEU A 62 -8.44 12.70 -3.91
C LEU A 62 -7.80 12.11 -2.65
N PRO A 63 -8.59 11.77 -1.61
CA PRO A 63 -8.08 11.15 -0.40
C PRO A 63 -7.39 9.82 -0.68
N THR A 64 -6.16 9.66 -0.15
CA THR A 64 -5.43 8.40 -0.14
C THR A 64 -5.45 7.84 1.27
N ILE A 65 -6.04 6.67 1.44
CA ILE A 65 -6.37 6.10 2.75
C ILE A 65 -5.57 4.84 3.02
N VAL A 66 -4.98 4.79 4.21
CA VAL A 66 -4.44 3.59 4.85
C VAL A 66 -5.19 3.37 6.16
N TYR A 67 -5.91 2.25 6.25
CA TYR A 67 -6.70 1.93 7.44
C TYR A 67 -5.82 1.84 8.70
N ASN A 68 -6.32 2.34 9.82
CA ASN A 68 -5.60 2.52 11.10
C ASN A 68 -4.39 3.49 11.06
N VAL A 69 -4.26 4.30 9.98
CA VAL A 69 -3.29 5.40 9.93
C VAL A 69 -4.00 6.74 9.77
N ASN A 70 -4.80 6.89 8.69
CA ASN A 70 -5.53 8.12 8.42
C ASN A 70 -6.99 7.90 8.01
N HIS A 71 -7.58 6.73 8.25
CA HIS A 71 -8.97 6.42 7.84
C HIS A 71 -10.01 7.31 8.50
N GLU A 72 -9.71 7.86 9.69
CA GLU A 72 -10.58 8.80 10.39
C GLU A 72 -10.69 10.18 9.70
N SER A 73 -9.81 10.47 8.73
CA SER A 73 -9.92 11.68 7.92
C SER A 73 -11.03 11.61 6.86
N LEU A 74 -11.57 10.41 6.60
CA LEU A 74 -12.69 10.24 5.67
C LEU A 74 -13.98 10.85 6.22
N THR A 75 -14.73 11.45 5.31
CA THR A 75 -16.05 12.02 5.57
C THR A 75 -17.08 11.42 4.62
N ASN A 76 -18.35 11.64 4.88
CA ASN A 76 -19.44 11.25 3.98
C ASN A 76 -19.53 12.10 2.70
N GLU A 77 -18.77 13.19 2.63
CA GLU A 77 -18.67 14.06 1.43
C GLU A 77 -17.66 13.51 0.41
N ASP A 78 -16.78 12.60 0.83
CA ASP A 78 -15.79 11.98 -0.04
C ASP A 78 -16.48 10.99 -0.99
N THR A 79 -16.48 11.25 -2.27
CA THR A 79 -17.14 10.38 -3.27
C THR A 79 -16.18 9.40 -3.94
N ILE A 80 -14.92 9.76 -4.10
CA ILE A 80 -13.90 8.96 -4.76
C ILE A 80 -12.64 8.96 -3.90
N ILE A 81 -12.18 7.78 -3.48
CA ILE A 81 -10.99 7.62 -2.64
C ILE A 81 -10.02 6.58 -3.23
N SER A 82 -8.77 6.66 -2.82
CA SER A 82 -7.75 5.64 -3.10
C SER A 82 -7.45 4.83 -1.84
N ALA A 83 -7.42 3.50 -1.95
CA ALA A 83 -6.93 2.61 -0.89
C ALA A 83 -5.39 2.45 -0.91
N ALA A 84 -4.67 3.37 -1.57
CA ALA A 84 -3.22 3.37 -1.72
C ALA A 84 -2.67 2.11 -2.44
N SER A 85 -1.46 1.68 -2.11
CA SER A 85 -0.84 0.45 -2.61
C SER A 85 -0.53 -0.53 -1.47
N CYS A 86 -0.24 -1.78 -1.81
CA CYS A 86 0.19 -2.78 -0.83
C CYS A 86 1.42 -2.33 -0.05
N THR A 87 2.42 -1.79 -0.73
CA THR A 87 3.64 -1.26 -0.11
C THR A 87 3.36 -0.05 0.79
N THR A 88 2.47 0.86 0.38
CA THR A 88 2.07 2.01 1.22
C THR A 88 1.33 1.55 2.47
N ASN A 89 0.45 0.55 2.35
CA ASN A 89 -0.25 -0.04 3.50
C ASN A 89 0.69 -0.77 4.48
N CYS A 90 1.83 -1.28 4.01
CA CYS A 90 2.86 -1.85 4.86
C CYS A 90 3.73 -0.76 5.52
N LEU A 91 4.19 0.21 4.74
CA LEU A 91 5.11 1.24 5.20
C LEU A 91 4.47 2.22 6.19
N ALA A 92 3.22 2.65 5.94
CA ALA A 92 2.61 3.74 6.67
C ALA A 92 2.46 3.49 8.19
N PRO A 93 1.92 2.35 8.67
CA PRO A 93 1.79 2.13 10.11
C PRO A 93 3.16 2.04 10.81
N MET A 94 4.15 1.39 10.18
CA MET A 94 5.52 1.31 10.70
C MET A 94 6.18 2.70 10.76
N ALA A 95 6.08 3.48 9.68
CA ALA A 95 6.64 4.84 9.63
C ALA A 95 5.94 5.79 10.61
N LYS A 96 4.61 5.65 10.79
CA LYS A 96 3.85 6.42 11.78
C LYS A 96 4.31 6.12 13.19
N ALA A 97 4.35 4.83 13.57
CA ALA A 97 4.78 4.43 14.91
C ALA A 97 6.22 4.88 15.22
N LEU A 98 7.12 4.80 14.24
CA LEU A 98 8.48 5.32 14.38
C LEU A 98 8.50 6.84 14.55
N ASN A 99 7.80 7.58 13.67
CA ASN A 99 7.81 9.04 13.68
C ASN A 99 7.14 9.65 14.92
N ASP A 100 6.08 9.02 15.42
CA ASP A 100 5.35 9.50 16.61
C ASP A 100 6.20 9.41 17.89
N ASN A 101 7.13 8.45 17.96
CA ASN A 101 8.01 8.25 19.11
C ASN A 101 9.42 8.81 18.91
N PHE A 102 9.96 8.73 17.69
CA PHE A 102 11.29 9.14 17.31
C PHE A 102 11.22 9.90 15.98
N PRO A 103 11.03 11.22 15.98
CA PRO A 103 10.70 12.00 14.79
C PRO A 103 11.70 11.81 13.65
N ILE A 104 11.22 11.31 12.52
CA ILE A 104 12.01 11.05 11.31
C ILE A 104 12.45 12.38 10.68
N GLN A 105 13.74 12.51 10.42
CA GLN A 105 14.35 13.65 9.73
C GLN A 105 14.44 13.38 8.22
N SER A 106 14.90 12.20 7.85
CA SER A 106 14.98 11.72 6.47
C SER A 106 15.04 10.19 6.46
N GLY A 107 14.78 9.57 5.31
CA GLY A 107 14.90 8.12 5.21
C GLY A 107 14.81 7.61 3.79
N ILE A 108 15.28 6.37 3.64
CA ILE A 108 15.20 5.59 2.41
C ILE A 108 14.44 4.31 2.71
N MET A 109 13.37 4.05 1.97
CA MET A 109 12.71 2.76 2.02
C MET A 109 13.10 1.91 0.82
N CYS A 110 13.28 0.62 1.04
CA CYS A 110 13.37 -0.36 -0.03
C CYS A 110 12.35 -1.47 0.21
N THR A 111 11.56 -1.81 -0.79
CA THR A 111 10.74 -3.01 -0.71
C THR A 111 11.34 -4.13 -1.53
N ILE A 112 11.55 -5.29 -0.90
CA ILE A 112 11.83 -6.55 -1.57
C ILE A 112 10.46 -7.17 -1.85
N HIS A 113 10.06 -7.12 -3.12
CA HIS A 113 8.66 -7.33 -3.50
C HIS A 113 8.51 -8.58 -4.37
N ALA A 114 7.54 -9.40 -4.06
CA ALA A 114 7.13 -10.48 -4.94
C ALA A 114 6.80 -9.96 -6.35
N TYR A 115 6.98 -10.79 -7.37
CA TYR A 115 6.55 -10.41 -8.72
C TYR A 115 5.03 -10.29 -8.79
N THR A 116 4.54 -9.44 -9.70
CA THR A 116 3.10 -9.20 -9.87
C THR A 116 2.74 -9.17 -11.36
N GLY A 117 1.46 -9.22 -11.68
CA GLY A 117 0.94 -9.28 -13.06
C GLY A 117 1.26 -8.08 -13.96
N ASP A 118 1.91 -7.04 -13.44
CA ASP A 118 2.44 -5.94 -14.24
C ASP A 118 3.82 -6.23 -14.86
N GLN A 119 4.46 -7.33 -14.47
CA GLN A 119 5.71 -7.83 -15.04
C GLN A 119 5.46 -8.91 -16.10
N MET A 120 6.46 -9.16 -16.94
CA MET A 120 6.40 -10.28 -17.88
C MET A 120 6.76 -11.60 -17.18
N THR A 121 6.02 -12.66 -17.45
CA THR A 121 6.33 -14.02 -16.93
C THR A 121 7.59 -14.57 -17.60
N LEU A 122 7.68 -14.44 -18.91
CA LEU A 122 8.89 -14.68 -19.72
C LEU A 122 9.39 -13.34 -20.26
N ASP A 123 10.64 -13.29 -20.77
CA ASP A 123 11.15 -12.11 -21.47
C ASP A 123 10.21 -11.73 -22.63
N GLY A 124 9.81 -10.47 -22.67
CA GLY A 124 8.88 -10.00 -23.69
C GLY A 124 8.55 -8.50 -23.56
N PRO A 125 7.88 -7.92 -24.56
CA PRO A 125 7.56 -6.50 -24.57
C PRO A 125 6.51 -6.16 -23.50
N GLN A 126 6.87 -5.30 -22.57
CA GLN A 126 5.96 -4.76 -21.56
C GLN A 126 5.20 -3.56 -22.14
N ARG A 127 3.90 -3.43 -21.83
CA ARG A 127 2.98 -2.44 -22.44
C ARG A 127 3.43 -0.97 -22.32
N LYS A 128 4.20 -0.63 -21.28
CA LYS A 128 4.71 0.73 -21.04
C LYS A 128 6.16 0.92 -21.50
N GLY A 129 6.76 -0.08 -22.16
CA GLY A 129 8.13 -0.02 -22.64
C GLY A 129 9.21 -0.07 -21.56
N ASP A 130 8.87 -0.49 -20.34
CA ASP A 130 9.84 -0.67 -19.24
C ASP A 130 10.69 -1.91 -19.51
N LEU A 131 11.97 -1.69 -19.88
CA LEU A 131 12.92 -2.77 -20.23
C LEU A 131 13.22 -3.70 -19.06
N ARG A 132 13.18 -3.23 -17.82
CA ARG A 132 13.38 -4.07 -16.64
C ARG A 132 12.17 -4.96 -16.36
N ARG A 133 10.95 -4.42 -16.42
CA ARG A 133 9.70 -5.18 -16.28
C ARG A 133 9.42 -6.11 -17.45
N SER A 134 10.15 -5.95 -18.55
CA SER A 134 10.13 -6.84 -19.73
C SER A 134 10.89 -8.15 -19.51
N ARG A 135 11.71 -8.23 -18.45
CA ARG A 135 12.47 -9.44 -18.13
C ARG A 135 11.64 -10.44 -17.34
N ALA A 136 11.92 -11.72 -17.54
CA ALA A 136 11.24 -12.84 -16.90
C ALA A 136 11.26 -12.72 -15.38
N ALA A 137 10.08 -12.55 -14.77
CA ALA A 137 9.90 -12.19 -13.37
C ALA A 137 10.35 -13.30 -12.40
N ALA A 138 10.18 -14.57 -12.79
CA ALA A 138 10.45 -15.71 -11.93
C ALA A 138 11.92 -16.13 -11.85
N VAL A 139 12.82 -15.44 -12.59
CA VAL A 139 14.26 -15.79 -12.65
C VAL A 139 15.19 -14.58 -12.49
N ASN A 140 14.65 -13.39 -12.28
CA ASN A 140 15.42 -12.16 -12.18
C ASN A 140 15.10 -11.36 -10.92
N ILE A 141 16.10 -10.71 -10.34
CA ILE A 141 15.91 -9.56 -9.46
C ILE A 141 15.74 -8.34 -10.36
N VAL A 142 14.59 -7.67 -10.26
CA VAL A 142 14.22 -6.56 -11.15
C VAL A 142 14.12 -5.27 -10.36
N PRO A 143 15.11 -4.34 -10.46
CA PRO A 143 15.02 -3.03 -9.84
C PRO A 143 13.88 -2.21 -10.42
N ASN A 144 13.08 -1.59 -9.56
CA ASN A 144 11.94 -0.76 -9.94
C ASN A 144 11.85 0.51 -9.11
N SER A 145 11.24 1.53 -9.65
CA SER A 145 10.76 2.66 -8.86
C SER A 145 9.52 2.26 -8.06
N THR A 146 9.32 2.91 -6.93
CA THR A 146 8.07 2.81 -6.15
C THR A 146 7.55 4.20 -5.82
N GLY A 147 6.24 4.38 -5.94
CA GLY A 147 5.55 5.59 -5.49
C GLY A 147 5.23 5.60 -4.00
N ALA A 148 5.50 4.50 -3.28
CA ALA A 148 5.09 4.34 -1.88
C ALA A 148 5.69 5.41 -0.95
N ALA A 149 6.99 5.73 -1.11
CA ALA A 149 7.63 6.77 -0.31
C ALA A 149 7.02 8.17 -0.52
N LYS A 150 6.63 8.50 -1.76
CA LYS A 150 5.91 9.77 -2.04
C LYS A 150 4.49 9.74 -1.49
N ALA A 151 3.81 8.61 -1.59
CA ALA A 151 2.45 8.43 -1.10
C ALA A 151 2.36 8.55 0.44
N ILE A 152 3.45 8.31 1.17
CA ILE A 152 3.48 8.51 2.63
C ILE A 152 3.11 9.94 3.01
N GLY A 153 3.59 10.96 2.28
CA GLY A 153 3.23 12.36 2.55
C GLY A 153 1.74 12.69 2.39
N LEU A 154 0.98 11.86 1.64
CA LEU A 154 -0.49 11.99 1.53
C LEU A 154 -1.22 11.37 2.73
N VAL A 155 -0.59 10.39 3.39
CA VAL A 155 -1.16 9.61 4.49
C VAL A 155 -0.70 10.15 5.85
N ILE A 156 0.56 10.59 5.92
CA ILE A 156 1.24 11.16 7.09
C ILE A 156 1.89 12.47 6.66
N PRO A 157 1.18 13.62 6.74
CA PRO A 157 1.67 14.90 6.23
C PRO A 157 3.03 15.33 6.76
N GLU A 158 3.36 14.97 8.02
CA GLU A 158 4.63 15.29 8.67
C GLU A 158 5.83 14.62 8.00
N LEU A 159 5.61 13.57 7.23
CA LEU A 159 6.64 12.86 6.47
C LEU A 159 6.74 13.31 5.00
N ASN A 160 5.98 14.30 4.59
CA ASN A 160 6.04 14.82 3.22
C ASN A 160 7.46 15.32 2.89
N GLY A 161 8.03 14.78 1.82
CA GLY A 161 9.38 15.12 1.35
C GLY A 161 10.55 14.52 2.15
N LYS A 162 10.29 13.81 3.25
CA LYS A 162 11.34 13.21 4.09
C LYS A 162 11.77 11.81 3.64
N LEU A 163 10.95 11.12 2.87
CA LEU A 163 11.23 9.74 2.45
C LEU A 163 11.38 9.64 0.92
N ILE A 164 12.40 8.88 0.51
CA ILE A 164 12.55 8.39 -0.86
C ILE A 164 12.50 6.85 -0.87
N GLY A 165 12.31 6.24 -2.04
CA GLY A 165 12.20 4.79 -2.06
C GLY A 165 12.45 4.12 -3.39
N SER A 166 12.79 2.85 -3.29
CA SER A 166 13.00 1.92 -4.40
C SER A 166 12.32 0.58 -4.15
N ALA A 167 12.24 -0.25 -5.17
CA ALA A 167 11.74 -1.61 -5.09
C ALA A 167 12.70 -2.57 -5.79
N GLN A 168 12.85 -3.76 -5.23
CA GLN A 168 13.50 -4.89 -5.88
C GLN A 168 12.46 -6.00 -6.03
N ARG A 169 12.04 -6.27 -7.27
CA ARG A 169 11.16 -7.42 -7.54
C ARG A 169 12.00 -8.68 -7.56
N VAL A 170 11.56 -9.72 -6.86
CA VAL A 170 12.28 -10.97 -6.67
C VAL A 170 11.46 -12.16 -7.16
N PRO A 171 12.09 -13.32 -7.46
CA PRO A 171 11.42 -14.53 -7.92
C PRO A 171 10.60 -15.23 -6.82
N THR A 172 9.68 -14.50 -6.19
CA THR A 172 8.78 -14.98 -5.14
C THR A 172 7.34 -14.68 -5.57
N PRO A 173 6.42 -15.65 -5.55
CA PRO A 173 5.07 -15.46 -6.07
C PRO A 173 4.21 -14.54 -5.22
N THR A 174 4.37 -14.59 -3.90
CA THR A 174 3.75 -13.68 -2.93
C THR A 174 4.59 -13.63 -1.65
N GLY A 175 4.36 -12.63 -0.82
CA GLY A 175 5.16 -12.38 0.37
C GLY A 175 6.30 -11.40 0.09
N SER A 176 6.18 -10.21 0.63
CA SER A 176 7.07 -9.06 0.42
C SER A 176 7.50 -8.47 1.76
N THR A 177 8.60 -7.75 1.75
CA THR A 177 9.07 -7.02 2.94
C THR A 177 9.44 -5.59 2.58
N THR A 178 9.16 -4.66 3.51
CA THR A 178 9.56 -3.26 3.42
C THR A 178 10.62 -2.97 4.49
N ILE A 179 11.74 -2.46 4.06
CA ILE A 179 12.86 -2.00 4.88
C ILE A 179 12.83 -0.48 4.87
N LEU A 180 12.75 0.15 6.04
CA LEU A 180 12.90 1.59 6.20
C LEU A 180 14.18 1.87 6.99
N THR A 181 15.14 2.50 6.34
CA THR A 181 16.33 3.07 6.98
C THR A 181 16.11 4.58 7.11
N ALA A 182 16.14 5.09 8.33
CA ALA A 182 15.80 6.47 8.61
C ALA A 182 16.73 7.11 9.66
N VAL A 183 17.00 8.38 9.48
CA VAL A 183 17.61 9.22 10.53
C VAL A 183 16.48 9.74 11.41
N VAL A 184 16.56 9.45 12.68
CA VAL A 184 15.56 9.86 13.69
C VAL A 184 16.20 10.78 14.74
N LYS A 185 15.37 11.59 15.41
CA LYS A 185 15.79 12.36 16.56
C LYS A 185 15.96 11.50 17.81
N GLY A 186 16.97 11.79 18.58
CA GLY A 186 17.32 11.10 19.82
C GLY A 186 18.20 9.85 19.57
N ASN A 187 18.48 9.17 20.67
CA ASN A 187 19.28 7.95 20.68
C ASN A 187 18.45 6.79 21.25
N PRO A 188 17.44 6.30 20.51
CA PRO A 188 16.66 5.16 20.96
C PRO A 188 17.53 3.90 21.02
N THR A 189 17.21 2.99 21.95
CA THR A 189 17.71 1.63 21.87
C THR A 189 16.84 0.79 20.92
N LYS A 190 17.34 -0.37 20.51
CA LYS A 190 16.54 -1.36 19.75
C LYS A 190 15.26 -1.72 20.51
N GLU A 191 15.35 -1.94 21.81
CA GLU A 191 14.24 -2.29 22.68
C GLU A 191 13.19 -1.16 22.72
N ALA A 192 13.63 0.10 22.85
CA ALA A 192 12.72 1.24 22.86
C ALA A 192 11.93 1.38 21.55
N ILE A 193 12.57 1.12 20.40
CA ILE A 193 11.87 1.09 19.10
C ILE A 193 10.89 -0.08 19.06
N ASN A 194 11.32 -1.28 19.45
CA ASN A 194 10.46 -2.45 19.44
C ASN A 194 9.26 -2.30 20.36
N ASP A 195 9.43 -1.70 21.54
CA ASP A 195 8.34 -1.40 22.49
C ASP A 195 7.34 -0.38 21.90
N ALA A 196 7.82 0.66 21.21
CA ALA A 196 6.98 1.62 20.52
C ALA A 196 6.15 0.95 19.39
N MET A 197 6.76 0.07 18.61
CA MET A 197 6.07 -0.70 17.57
C MET A 197 5.05 -1.68 18.17
N LYS A 198 5.39 -2.35 19.28
CA LYS A 198 4.49 -3.24 20.00
C LYS A 198 3.29 -2.49 20.56
N ALA A 199 3.52 -1.31 21.15
CA ALA A 199 2.46 -0.46 21.65
C ALA A 199 1.50 0.05 20.55
N ALA A 200 2.01 0.28 19.35
CA ALA A 200 1.24 0.71 18.18
C ALA A 200 0.50 -0.46 17.49
N SER A 201 0.74 -1.71 17.88
CA SER A 201 0.14 -2.89 17.23
C SER A 201 -1.37 -2.94 17.40
N ASN A 202 -2.06 -3.40 16.35
CA ASN A 202 -3.52 -3.48 16.30
C ASN A 202 -3.97 -4.53 15.25
N GLU A 203 -5.25 -4.55 14.89
CA GLU A 203 -5.80 -5.53 13.93
C GLU A 203 -5.22 -5.42 12.51
N SER A 204 -4.58 -4.32 12.16
CA SER A 204 -3.96 -4.10 10.83
C SER A 204 -2.45 -3.91 10.87
N PHE A 205 -1.87 -3.66 12.03
CA PHE A 205 -0.44 -3.57 12.28
C PHE A 205 -0.02 -4.60 13.32
N GLY A 206 0.57 -5.71 12.85
CA GLY A 206 1.01 -6.81 13.72
C GLY A 206 2.44 -6.61 14.24
N TYR A 207 2.80 -7.39 15.25
CA TYR A 207 4.12 -7.42 15.87
C TYR A 207 4.63 -8.86 15.92
N ASN A 208 5.85 -9.10 15.44
CA ASN A 208 6.46 -10.43 15.37
C ASN A 208 7.83 -10.47 16.06
N THR A 209 8.11 -11.57 16.74
CA THR A 209 9.39 -11.87 17.40
C THR A 209 10.03 -13.17 16.90
N ASP A 210 9.34 -13.90 16.02
CA ASP A 210 9.82 -15.16 15.47
C ASP A 210 10.70 -14.93 14.24
N GLU A 211 11.59 -15.86 13.94
CA GLU A 211 12.48 -15.84 12.77
C GLU A 211 11.72 -16.31 11.52
N ILE A 212 10.87 -15.43 10.98
CA ILE A 212 10.01 -15.72 9.84
C ILE A 212 10.65 -15.34 8.49
N VAL A 213 10.15 -15.97 7.44
CA VAL A 213 10.50 -15.68 6.04
C VAL A 213 9.23 -15.43 5.21
N SER A 214 9.38 -15.07 3.95
CA SER A 214 8.27 -14.68 3.07
C SER A 214 7.17 -15.73 2.91
N SER A 215 7.46 -17.01 3.03
CA SER A 215 6.45 -18.08 2.94
C SER A 215 5.54 -18.16 4.17
N ASP A 216 6.01 -17.69 5.33
CA ASP A 216 5.25 -17.77 6.59
C ASP A 216 4.12 -16.73 6.65
N ILE A 217 4.24 -15.67 5.84
CA ILE A 217 3.25 -14.58 5.83
C ILE A 217 2.17 -14.73 4.74
N VAL A 218 2.22 -15.81 3.96
CA VAL A 218 1.24 -16.06 2.90
C VAL A 218 -0.16 -16.24 3.49
N GLY A 219 -1.13 -15.47 3.00
CA GLY A 219 -2.50 -15.43 3.53
C GLY A 219 -2.68 -14.55 4.77
N MET A 220 -1.65 -13.84 5.20
CA MET A 220 -1.71 -12.92 6.34
C MET A 220 -2.68 -11.76 6.08
N ARG A 221 -3.39 -11.33 7.13
CA ARG A 221 -4.39 -10.24 7.07
C ARG A 221 -3.91 -8.91 7.65
N TYR A 222 -2.76 -8.87 8.35
CA TYR A 222 -2.17 -7.59 8.74
C TYR A 222 -1.75 -6.82 7.49
N GLY A 223 -2.02 -5.54 7.43
CA GLY A 223 -1.49 -4.67 6.37
C GLY A 223 0.03 -4.56 6.43
N SER A 224 0.57 -4.67 7.64
CA SER A 224 1.98 -4.61 7.97
C SER A 224 2.23 -5.49 9.19
N LEU A 225 3.23 -6.36 9.14
CA LEU A 225 3.69 -7.16 10.28
C LEU A 225 5.12 -6.75 10.61
N PHE A 226 5.27 -5.96 11.68
CA PHE A 226 6.57 -5.50 12.14
C PHE A 226 7.42 -6.67 12.63
N ASP A 227 8.69 -6.71 12.19
CA ASP A 227 9.66 -7.73 12.58
C ASP A 227 10.67 -7.17 13.57
N ALA A 228 10.44 -7.44 14.86
CA ALA A 228 11.31 -6.97 15.93
C ALA A 228 12.71 -7.57 15.93
N THR A 229 12.92 -8.70 15.23
CA THR A 229 14.23 -9.35 15.11
C THR A 229 15.17 -8.54 14.22
N GLN A 230 14.64 -7.76 13.27
CA GLN A 230 15.37 -7.04 12.23
C GLN A 230 15.65 -5.56 12.58
N THR A 231 15.27 -5.09 13.75
CA THR A 231 15.54 -3.70 14.19
C THR A 231 17.03 -3.50 14.44
N MET A 232 17.58 -2.46 13.80
CA MET A 232 18.98 -2.03 13.98
C MET A 232 19.04 -0.55 14.33
N VAL A 233 20.00 -0.17 15.16
CA VAL A 233 20.23 1.22 15.58
C VAL A 233 21.71 1.51 15.53
N LEU A 234 22.06 2.64 14.94
CA LEU A 234 23.40 3.20 14.89
C LEU A 234 23.36 4.66 15.34
N PRO A 235 23.87 5.02 16.54
CA PRO A 235 24.01 6.40 16.94
C PRO A 235 24.91 7.18 15.97
N ILE A 236 24.46 8.35 15.51
CA ILE A 236 25.25 9.26 14.65
C ILE A 236 25.97 10.28 15.53
N ASN A 237 25.24 10.86 16.48
CA ASN A 237 25.73 11.83 17.46
C ASN A 237 24.76 11.89 18.66
N ASP A 238 24.94 12.83 19.57
CA ASP A 238 24.11 12.94 20.78
C ASP A 238 22.62 13.26 20.51
N GLU A 239 22.26 13.69 19.29
CA GLU A 239 20.90 14.12 18.94
C GLU A 239 20.24 13.21 17.91
N LEU A 240 21.00 12.43 17.16
CA LEU A 240 20.50 11.67 16.00
C LEU A 240 21.00 10.25 15.98
N SER A 241 20.15 9.34 15.52
CA SER A 241 20.48 7.96 15.21
C SER A 241 20.00 7.57 13.82
N GLU A 242 20.73 6.70 13.15
CA GLU A 242 20.26 5.95 12.00
C GLU A 242 19.61 4.65 12.49
N VAL A 243 18.39 4.40 12.05
CA VAL A 243 17.64 3.19 12.44
C VAL A 243 17.17 2.45 11.21
N GLN A 244 17.17 1.12 11.28
CA GLN A 244 16.49 0.27 10.32
C GLN A 244 15.36 -0.46 11.01
N VAL A 245 14.18 -0.40 10.38
CA VAL A 245 12.98 -1.14 10.79
C VAL A 245 12.42 -1.90 9.59
N VAL A 246 11.84 -3.06 9.85
CA VAL A 246 11.39 -3.99 8.80
C VAL A 246 9.96 -4.44 9.08
N SER A 247 9.15 -4.50 8.05
CA SER A 247 7.81 -5.09 8.11
C SER A 247 7.54 -5.98 6.92
N TRP A 248 6.83 -7.07 7.19
CA TRP A 248 6.35 -8.02 6.21
C TRP A 248 4.92 -7.71 5.77
N TYR A 249 4.57 -8.08 4.55
CA TYR A 249 3.20 -8.02 4.03
C TYR A 249 2.98 -9.05 2.92
N ASP A 250 1.85 -9.70 2.94
CA ASP A 250 1.35 -10.40 1.76
C ASP A 250 0.83 -9.34 0.78
N ASN A 251 1.54 -9.13 -0.32
CA ASN A 251 1.22 -8.05 -1.27
C ASN A 251 -0.18 -8.16 -1.88
N GLU A 252 -0.85 -9.32 -1.75
CA GLU A 252 -2.21 -9.55 -2.20
C GLU A 252 -3.19 -9.57 -1.02
N ASN A 253 -3.07 -10.53 -0.10
CA ASN A 253 -4.06 -10.70 0.97
C ASN A 253 -4.01 -9.61 2.05
N SER A 254 -2.82 -9.14 2.44
CA SER A 254 -2.69 -8.00 3.35
C SER A 254 -3.35 -6.75 2.78
N TYR A 255 -3.06 -6.45 1.49
CA TYR A 255 -3.64 -5.28 0.83
C TYR A 255 -5.15 -5.40 0.68
N THR A 256 -5.65 -6.54 0.23
CA THR A 256 -7.09 -6.80 0.10
C THR A 256 -7.81 -6.66 1.46
N SER A 257 -7.20 -7.16 2.53
CA SER A 257 -7.73 -7.03 3.90
C SER A 257 -7.83 -5.57 4.34
N GLN A 258 -6.80 -4.76 4.07
CA GLN A 258 -6.81 -3.32 4.38
C GLN A 258 -7.86 -2.57 3.54
N MET A 259 -7.94 -2.87 2.26
CA MET A 259 -8.96 -2.29 1.37
C MET A 259 -10.38 -2.62 1.84
N VAL A 260 -10.63 -3.85 2.24
CA VAL A 260 -11.95 -4.25 2.80
C VAL A 260 -12.25 -3.51 4.11
N ARG A 261 -11.25 -3.31 4.99
CA ARG A 261 -11.43 -2.49 6.21
C ARG A 261 -11.76 -1.04 5.86
N THR A 262 -11.07 -0.46 4.88
CA THR A 262 -11.34 0.90 4.39
C THR A 262 -12.75 1.01 3.81
N ILE A 263 -13.17 0.07 2.96
CA ILE A 263 -14.53 0.04 2.40
C ILE A 263 -15.59 -0.09 3.50
N LYS A 264 -15.34 -0.97 4.47
CA LYS A 264 -16.27 -1.17 5.60
C LYS A 264 -16.39 0.07 6.48
N HIS A 265 -15.29 0.78 6.71
CA HIS A 265 -15.28 2.05 7.44
C HIS A 265 -16.06 3.11 6.66
N PHE A 266 -15.74 3.26 5.38
CA PHE A 266 -16.41 4.19 4.48
C PHE A 266 -17.91 3.93 4.40
N GLY A 267 -18.34 2.67 4.21
CA GLY A 267 -19.74 2.30 4.20
C GLY A 267 -20.49 2.60 5.51
N LYS A 268 -19.81 2.62 6.65
CA LYS A 268 -20.42 3.05 7.92
C LYS A 268 -20.69 4.55 7.96
N LEU A 269 -19.76 5.37 7.41
CA LEU A 269 -19.94 6.82 7.33
C LEU A 269 -21.12 7.20 6.44
N LEU A 270 -21.41 6.40 5.40
CA LEU A 270 -22.52 6.65 4.48
C LEU A 270 -23.89 6.33 5.08
N ASN A 271 -23.94 5.57 6.17
CA ASN A 271 -25.17 5.16 6.85
C ASN A 271 -25.35 5.86 8.22
N ALA A 272 -24.45 6.77 8.57
CA ALA A 272 -24.51 7.58 9.79
C ALA A 272 -25.15 8.94 9.50
#